data_ef035ff357dae9da6263ca20bd137fda
#
_entry.id   ef035ff357dae9da6263ca20bd137fda
#
_cell.length_a   1.000
_cell.length_b   1.000
_cell.length_c   1.000
_cell.angle_alpha   90.00
_cell.angle_beta   90.00
_cell.angle_gamma   90.00
#
_symmetry.space_group_name_H-M   'P 1'
#
loop_
_entity.id
_entity.type
_entity.pdbx_description
1 polymer ?
#
loop_
_entity_poly.entity_id
_entity_poly.type
_entity_poly.pdbx_seq_one_letter_code
_entity_poly.pdbx_strand_id
1 'polypeptide(L)'
;MENIIIAINDIIWSNFLIFLCIGIGVYFSTVTRFLQVSYLKEMARLLFDGSASDRGVSSFQAFTMAIAGRVGTGNIAGVATAIAMGGPGAVFWMWLIAFLGAASAFVEATLGQIYKEVDNGEYRGGPAYYIEKGLGIRWYAMLFAGATILSTAFFLPGVQSNSIASSINNAFNIPVEYTGITITVLLALVIFGGVKRIGKVAGIVVPFMAAAYVLMAVIIMALHVTEIPEVFGLIIRSAFGFEPAFSGILGMAISWGVKRGIYSNEAGQGTAPHAASAAEVTHPVKQGLVQAFSVYIDTLFVCSATAFMIIFTGQYNVLNDKGGYVVENLPGVSIGPEYTQFAISAHFPAIGSGFVAIALLFFAFTTIMAYYYIAETNLSYLNKEGAQKWKLWVLRVLILVATFYGSIKTAEMAWMLGDIGVGMMAWLNLIAIFLLRKPALLALKDYKQQRKAGKDPCFDPKMLGIENADFWEVKSDEKVKVH
;
A
#
# COMPACT_ATOMS: atom_id res chain seq x y z
N MET A 1 -1.71 -25.09 -15.50
CA MET A 1 -2.26 -24.04 -14.64
C MET A 1 -1.29 -22.86 -14.53
N GLU A 2 -0.03 -23.13 -14.24
CA GLU A 2 1.03 -22.13 -14.11
C GLU A 2 1.19 -21.24 -15.34
N ASN A 3 1.29 -21.80 -16.54
CA ASN A 3 1.36 -21.03 -17.80
C ASN A 3 0.17 -20.06 -18.02
N ILE A 4 -1.02 -20.40 -17.51
CA ILE A 4 -2.18 -19.52 -17.59
C ILE A 4 -2.02 -18.33 -16.62
N ILE A 5 -1.53 -18.59 -15.41
CA ILE A 5 -1.27 -17.54 -14.40
C ILE A 5 -0.20 -16.59 -14.89
N ILE A 6 0.89 -17.11 -15.48
CA ILE A 6 1.95 -16.29 -16.11
C ILE A 6 1.36 -15.40 -17.21
N ALA A 7 0.59 -15.98 -18.13
CA ALA A 7 -0.01 -15.21 -19.23
C ALA A 7 -0.96 -14.11 -18.73
N ILE A 8 -1.77 -14.39 -17.71
CA ILE A 8 -2.65 -13.38 -17.08
C ILE A 8 -1.82 -12.28 -16.43
N ASN A 9 -0.75 -12.64 -15.69
CA ASN A 9 0.13 -11.67 -15.06
C ASN A 9 0.79 -10.75 -16.09
N ASP A 10 1.27 -11.27 -17.20
CA ASP A 10 1.93 -10.52 -18.27
C ASP A 10 0.96 -9.55 -18.98
N ILE A 11 -0.29 -9.95 -19.18
CA ILE A 11 -1.34 -9.09 -19.74
C ILE A 11 -1.65 -7.94 -18.76
N ILE A 12 -1.84 -8.25 -17.48
CA ILE A 12 -2.19 -7.27 -16.46
C ILE A 12 -1.06 -6.28 -16.25
N TRP A 13 0.18 -6.75 -16.10
CA TRP A 13 1.38 -5.93 -15.92
C TRP A 13 2.08 -5.58 -17.24
N SER A 14 1.31 -5.47 -18.31
CA SER A 14 1.82 -4.96 -19.57
C SER A 14 2.39 -3.54 -19.41
N ASN A 15 3.26 -3.14 -20.34
CA ASN A 15 3.82 -1.79 -20.36
C ASN A 15 2.74 -0.70 -20.32
N PHE A 16 1.53 -1.01 -20.78
CA PHE A 16 0.43 -0.06 -20.75
C PHE A 16 0.00 0.30 -19.31
N LEU A 17 -0.07 -0.66 -18.38
CA LEU A 17 -0.36 -0.34 -16.97
C LEU A 17 0.73 0.53 -16.36
N ILE A 18 2.01 0.25 -16.67
CA ILE A 18 3.15 1.03 -16.19
C ILE A 18 3.03 2.49 -16.66
N PHE A 19 2.77 2.70 -17.95
CA PHE A 19 2.56 4.05 -18.51
C PHE A 19 1.29 4.71 -17.97
N LEU A 20 0.23 3.96 -17.71
CA LEU A 20 -1.00 4.47 -17.12
C LEU A 20 -0.74 5.00 -15.69
N CYS A 21 -0.01 4.25 -14.88
CA CYS A 21 0.35 4.65 -13.51
C CYS A 21 1.19 5.93 -13.51
N ILE A 22 2.23 6.00 -14.34
CA ILE A 22 3.09 7.17 -14.47
C ILE A 22 2.28 8.35 -15.03
N GLY A 23 1.52 8.14 -16.09
CA GLY A 23 0.74 9.19 -16.76
C GLY A 23 -0.32 9.82 -15.86
N ILE A 24 -1.07 9.01 -15.13
CA ILE A 24 -2.07 9.50 -14.16
C ILE A 24 -1.39 10.21 -12.99
N GLY A 25 -0.27 9.69 -12.50
CA GLY A 25 0.52 10.33 -11.46
C GLY A 25 1.04 11.71 -11.88
N VAL A 26 1.59 11.82 -13.10
CA VAL A 26 2.01 13.11 -13.70
C VAL A 26 0.82 14.05 -13.87
N TYR A 27 -0.29 13.55 -14.41
CA TYR A 27 -1.51 14.35 -14.58
C TYR A 27 -1.99 14.93 -13.25
N PHE A 28 -2.17 14.11 -12.22
CA PHE A 28 -2.62 14.59 -10.91
C PHE A 28 -1.60 15.50 -10.24
N SER A 29 -0.31 15.23 -10.36
CA SER A 29 0.74 16.11 -9.85
C SER A 29 0.65 17.51 -10.48
N THR A 30 0.45 17.59 -11.79
CA THR A 30 0.38 18.87 -12.51
C THR A 30 -0.91 19.65 -12.20
N VAL A 31 -2.08 19.00 -12.27
CA VAL A 31 -3.37 19.70 -12.03
C VAL A 31 -3.55 20.15 -10.59
N THR A 32 -2.94 19.45 -9.64
CA THR A 32 -2.94 19.83 -8.22
C THR A 32 -1.81 20.81 -7.86
N ARG A 33 -0.94 21.14 -8.83
CA ARG A 33 0.25 21.99 -8.68
C ARG A 33 1.26 21.41 -7.68
N PHE A 34 1.57 20.15 -7.84
CA PHE A 34 2.50 19.40 -6.99
C PHE A 34 2.14 19.52 -5.51
N LEU A 35 0.87 19.19 -5.18
CA LEU A 35 0.37 19.22 -3.80
C LEU A 35 1.25 18.40 -2.84
N GLN A 36 1.83 17.32 -3.34
CA GLN A 36 2.71 16.42 -2.61
C GLN A 36 4.01 17.11 -2.11
N VAL A 37 4.36 18.26 -2.65
CA VAL A 37 5.46 19.12 -2.16
C VAL A 37 4.90 20.32 -1.39
N SER A 38 3.92 21.02 -2.00
CA SER A 38 3.41 22.29 -1.47
C SER A 38 2.63 22.14 -0.16
N TYR A 39 2.10 20.95 0.15
CA TYR A 39 1.33 20.67 1.36
C TYR A 39 2.03 19.74 2.36
N LEU A 40 3.33 19.50 2.23
CA LEU A 40 4.05 18.54 3.09
C LEU A 40 3.92 18.86 4.60
N LYS A 41 4.04 20.13 4.98
CA LYS A 41 3.84 20.57 6.37
C LYS A 41 2.39 20.36 6.84
N GLU A 42 1.42 20.61 5.97
CA GLU A 42 0.02 20.41 6.26
C GLU A 42 -0.32 18.93 6.40
N MET A 43 0.24 18.06 5.52
CA MET A 43 0.12 16.61 5.61
C MET A 43 0.56 16.09 6.98
N ALA A 44 1.75 16.49 7.43
CA ALA A 44 2.29 16.09 8.73
C ALA A 44 1.42 16.62 9.90
N ARG A 45 0.92 17.86 9.81
CA ARG A 45 0.04 18.44 10.83
C ARG A 45 -1.28 17.67 10.94
N LEU A 46 -1.88 17.30 9.80
CA LEU A 46 -3.18 16.65 9.75
C LEU A 46 -3.18 15.19 10.27
N LEU A 47 -2.02 14.58 10.45
CA LEU A 47 -1.91 13.26 11.12
C LEU A 47 -2.51 13.29 12.53
N PHE A 48 -2.31 14.40 13.24
CA PHE A 48 -2.74 14.57 14.63
C PHE A 48 -3.96 15.49 14.77
N ASP A 49 -4.60 15.86 13.64
CA ASP A 49 -5.81 16.69 13.62
C ASP A 49 -7.06 15.82 13.79
N GLY A 50 -7.94 16.24 14.69
CA GLY A 50 -9.21 15.59 14.94
C GLY A 50 -9.15 14.41 15.93
N SER A 51 -10.32 14.11 16.49
CA SER A 51 -10.55 12.99 17.40
C SER A 51 -11.44 11.95 16.75
N ALA A 52 -11.40 10.73 17.27
CA ALA A 52 -12.37 9.69 16.90
C ALA A 52 -13.77 10.08 17.40
N SER A 53 -14.80 9.66 16.66
CA SER A 53 -16.20 9.73 17.06
C SER A 53 -16.73 8.32 17.40
N ASP A 54 -17.99 8.23 17.79
CA ASP A 54 -18.64 6.92 18.00
C ASP A 54 -18.73 6.10 16.70
N ARG A 55 -18.73 6.77 15.53
CA ARG A 55 -18.87 6.16 14.20
C ARG A 55 -17.58 6.12 13.40
N GLY A 56 -16.66 7.04 13.64
CA GLY A 56 -15.42 7.20 12.89
C GLY A 56 -14.15 7.11 13.72
N VAL A 57 -13.06 6.71 13.07
CA VAL A 57 -11.71 6.68 13.68
C VAL A 57 -11.04 8.05 13.56
N SER A 58 -9.98 8.31 14.37
CA SER A 58 -9.19 9.53 14.23
C SER A 58 -8.36 9.54 12.93
N SER A 59 -7.88 10.72 12.51
CA SER A 59 -6.97 10.83 11.35
C SER A 59 -5.72 9.97 11.50
N PHE A 60 -5.15 9.91 12.70
CA PHE A 60 -3.98 9.07 12.98
C PHE A 60 -4.31 7.58 12.88
N GLN A 61 -5.46 7.14 13.39
CA GLN A 61 -5.90 5.75 13.25
C GLN A 61 -6.14 5.38 11.79
N ALA A 62 -6.79 6.24 10.99
CA ALA A 62 -6.97 6.01 9.56
C ALA A 62 -5.63 5.95 8.81
N PHE A 63 -4.68 6.82 9.19
CA PHE A 63 -3.32 6.78 8.66
C PHE A 63 -2.62 5.46 8.99
N THR A 64 -2.65 5.02 10.26
CA THR A 64 -2.00 3.75 10.65
C THR A 64 -2.67 2.52 10.05
N MET A 65 -3.99 2.55 9.83
CA MET A 65 -4.70 1.49 9.10
C MET A 65 -4.25 1.42 7.62
N ALA A 66 -4.05 2.56 6.96
CA ALA A 66 -3.55 2.60 5.60
C ALA A 66 -2.06 2.18 5.53
N ILE A 67 -1.23 2.64 6.48
CA ILE A 67 0.17 2.20 6.58
C ILE A 67 0.24 0.69 6.87
N ALA A 68 -0.66 0.14 7.69
CA ALA A 68 -0.72 -1.30 7.93
C ALA A 68 -0.94 -2.10 6.62
N GLY A 69 -1.74 -1.59 5.68
CA GLY A 69 -1.89 -2.19 4.36
C GLY A 69 -0.63 -2.10 3.51
N ARG A 70 0.02 -0.95 3.51
CA ARG A 70 1.19 -0.63 2.67
C ARG A 70 2.47 -1.26 3.17
N VAL A 71 2.80 -1.05 4.45
CA VAL A 71 4.08 -1.52 5.04
C VAL A 71 3.97 -3.01 5.36
N GLY A 72 4.34 -3.82 4.40
CA GLY A 72 4.27 -5.28 4.43
C GLY A 72 5.46 -5.94 3.76
N THR A 73 5.21 -7.10 3.17
CA THR A 73 6.20 -7.85 2.37
C THR A 73 6.77 -7.02 1.21
N GLY A 74 6.00 -6.08 0.64
CA GLY A 74 6.43 -5.20 -0.44
C GLY A 74 7.67 -4.37 -0.09
N ASN A 75 7.77 -3.90 1.14
CA ASN A 75 8.87 -3.06 1.61
C ASN A 75 10.19 -3.82 1.83
N ILE A 76 10.15 -5.13 2.04
CA ILE A 76 11.33 -5.95 2.30
C ILE A 76 11.59 -6.86 1.10
N ALA A 77 10.78 -7.87 0.88
CA ALA A 77 10.95 -8.81 -0.23
C ALA A 77 10.65 -8.18 -1.59
N GLY A 78 9.70 -7.23 -1.66
CA GLY A 78 9.40 -6.49 -2.89
C GLY A 78 10.56 -5.62 -3.35
N VAL A 79 11.22 -4.90 -2.42
CA VAL A 79 12.42 -4.10 -2.72
C VAL A 79 13.58 -5.00 -3.15
N ALA A 80 13.81 -6.11 -2.43
CA ALA A 80 14.81 -7.09 -2.82
C ALA A 80 14.56 -7.64 -4.24
N THR A 81 13.30 -7.93 -4.57
CA THR A 81 12.89 -8.36 -5.91
C THR A 81 13.12 -7.25 -6.95
N ALA A 82 12.82 -5.98 -6.63
CA ALA A 82 13.08 -4.85 -7.54
C ALA A 82 14.57 -4.74 -7.87
N ILE A 83 15.44 -4.87 -6.87
CA ILE A 83 16.90 -4.85 -7.05
C ILE A 83 17.36 -6.08 -7.84
N ALA A 84 16.86 -7.26 -7.52
CA ALA A 84 17.24 -8.48 -8.21
C ALA A 84 16.88 -8.49 -9.70
N MET A 85 15.74 -7.91 -10.05
CA MET A 85 15.21 -7.92 -11.43
C MET A 85 15.59 -6.68 -12.22
N GLY A 86 15.79 -5.54 -11.59
CA GLY A 86 16.03 -4.26 -12.26
C GLY A 86 17.33 -3.58 -11.83
N GLY A 87 18.16 -4.23 -11.01
CA GLY A 87 19.37 -3.64 -10.45
C GLY A 87 19.09 -2.48 -9.48
N PRO A 88 20.15 -1.82 -8.99
CA PRO A 88 20.02 -0.65 -8.09
C PRO A 88 19.16 0.48 -8.68
N GLY A 89 19.10 0.62 -10.00
CA GLY A 89 18.29 1.62 -10.69
C GLY A 89 16.79 1.50 -10.48
N ALA A 90 16.27 0.29 -10.17
CA ALA A 90 14.86 0.09 -9.86
C ALA A 90 14.40 0.90 -8.64
N VAL A 91 15.30 1.17 -7.69
CA VAL A 91 15.01 1.97 -6.49
C VAL A 91 14.62 3.41 -6.85
N PHE A 92 15.32 4.02 -7.80
CA PHE A 92 14.96 5.35 -8.32
C PHE A 92 13.52 5.37 -8.90
N TRP A 93 13.16 4.35 -9.67
CA TRP A 93 11.82 4.25 -10.26
C TRP A 93 10.74 3.96 -9.21
N MET A 94 11.08 3.26 -8.12
CA MET A 94 10.21 3.17 -6.95
C MET A 94 9.97 4.55 -6.29
N TRP A 95 11.03 5.36 -6.13
CA TRP A 95 10.89 6.73 -5.60
C TRP A 95 10.05 7.62 -6.52
N LEU A 96 10.29 7.55 -7.83
CA LEU A 96 9.54 8.33 -8.80
C LEU A 96 8.05 8.00 -8.77
N ILE A 97 7.70 6.70 -8.78
CA ILE A 97 6.29 6.30 -8.76
C ILE A 97 5.62 6.60 -7.41
N ALA A 98 6.35 6.59 -6.31
CA ALA A 98 5.82 7.04 -5.02
C ALA A 98 5.56 8.54 -5.00
N PHE A 99 6.48 9.35 -5.52
CA PHE A 99 6.31 10.79 -5.64
C PHE A 99 5.09 11.17 -6.49
N LEU A 100 4.96 10.57 -7.66
CA LEU A 100 3.82 10.77 -8.55
C LEU A 100 2.53 10.17 -7.98
N GLY A 101 2.62 8.98 -7.43
CA GLY A 101 1.51 8.23 -6.84
C GLY A 101 0.89 8.91 -5.62
N ALA A 102 1.65 9.71 -4.87
CA ALA A 102 1.10 10.49 -3.75
C ALA A 102 -0.04 11.42 -4.19
N ALA A 103 0.02 11.99 -5.41
CA ALA A 103 -1.07 12.78 -5.96
C ALA A 103 -2.29 11.92 -6.33
N SER A 104 -2.09 10.69 -6.81
CA SER A 104 -3.18 9.73 -7.06
C SER A 104 -3.82 9.28 -5.75
N ALA A 105 -3.02 8.96 -4.74
CA ALA A 105 -3.49 8.60 -3.40
C ALA A 105 -4.30 9.73 -2.73
N PHE A 106 -3.90 10.99 -2.95
CA PHE A 106 -4.69 12.15 -2.55
C PHE A 106 -6.09 12.14 -3.17
N VAL A 107 -6.17 11.93 -4.48
CA VAL A 107 -7.45 11.97 -5.21
C VAL A 107 -8.35 10.81 -4.77
N GLU A 108 -7.85 9.57 -4.76
CA GLU A 108 -8.64 8.40 -4.38
C GLU A 108 -9.15 8.48 -2.94
N ALA A 109 -8.33 8.94 -2.00
CA ALA A 109 -8.72 9.07 -0.60
C ALA A 109 -9.71 10.22 -0.38
N THR A 110 -9.57 11.32 -1.11
CA THR A 110 -10.54 12.44 -1.11
C THR A 110 -11.89 11.96 -1.63
N LEU A 111 -11.92 11.20 -2.74
CA LEU A 111 -13.15 10.61 -3.29
C LEU A 111 -13.78 9.61 -2.30
N GLY A 112 -12.98 8.77 -1.65
CA GLY A 112 -13.44 7.86 -0.61
C GLY A 112 -14.18 8.59 0.51
N GLN A 113 -13.65 9.72 0.95
CA GLN A 113 -14.29 10.57 1.96
C GLN A 113 -15.54 11.29 1.45
N ILE A 114 -15.55 11.78 0.21
CA ILE A 114 -16.72 12.47 -0.37
C ILE A 114 -17.93 11.52 -0.43
N TYR A 115 -17.74 10.29 -0.87
CA TYR A 115 -18.81 9.34 -1.14
C TYR A 115 -18.98 8.26 -0.07
N LYS A 116 -18.46 8.47 1.14
CA LYS A 116 -18.63 7.54 2.25
C LYS A 116 -20.08 7.45 2.73
N GLU A 117 -20.38 6.35 3.40
CA GLU A 117 -21.69 6.06 4.00
C GLU A 117 -21.55 5.68 5.47
N VAL A 118 -22.67 5.64 6.17
CA VAL A 118 -22.78 5.01 7.49
C VAL A 118 -23.42 3.63 7.28
N ASP A 119 -22.68 2.58 7.64
CA ASP A 119 -23.18 1.22 7.58
C ASP A 119 -22.92 0.52 8.92
N ASN A 120 -23.99 -0.02 9.53
CA ASN A 120 -23.95 -0.65 10.85
C ASN A 120 -23.29 0.21 11.94
N GLY A 121 -23.46 1.54 11.87
CA GLY A 121 -22.93 2.50 12.83
C GLY A 121 -21.46 2.86 12.63
N GLU A 122 -20.82 2.42 11.54
CA GLU A 122 -19.44 2.73 11.18
C GLU A 122 -19.37 3.46 9.84
N TYR A 123 -18.34 4.31 9.63
CA TYR A 123 -18.10 4.92 8.33
C TYR A 123 -17.43 3.92 7.39
N ARG A 124 -18.03 3.74 6.22
CA ARG A 124 -17.53 2.90 5.15
C ARG A 124 -17.48 3.65 3.83
N GLY A 125 -16.52 3.33 3.00
CA GLY A 125 -16.33 3.90 1.67
C GLY A 125 -15.18 3.22 0.96
N GLY A 126 -14.85 3.74 -0.22
CA GLY A 126 -13.79 3.20 -1.07
C GLY A 126 -14.22 3.24 -2.52
N PRO A 127 -13.44 2.62 -3.45
CA PRO A 127 -13.72 2.73 -4.88
C PRO A 127 -15.10 2.28 -5.31
N ALA A 128 -15.61 1.17 -4.79
CA ALA A 128 -16.96 0.71 -5.15
C ALA A 128 -18.02 1.78 -4.85
N TYR A 129 -17.89 2.47 -3.72
CA TYR A 129 -18.82 3.52 -3.31
C TYR A 129 -18.73 4.75 -4.23
N TYR A 130 -17.52 5.25 -4.51
CA TYR A 130 -17.41 6.44 -5.36
C TYR A 130 -17.61 6.14 -6.85
N ILE A 131 -17.38 4.93 -7.34
CA ILE A 131 -17.73 4.52 -8.69
C ILE A 131 -19.25 4.52 -8.86
N GLU A 132 -20.00 3.90 -7.93
CA GLU A 132 -21.45 3.87 -8.03
C GLU A 132 -22.05 5.27 -7.89
N LYS A 133 -21.70 6.01 -6.84
CA LYS A 133 -22.30 7.32 -6.55
C LYS A 133 -21.82 8.43 -7.49
N GLY A 134 -20.52 8.43 -7.79
CA GLY A 134 -19.92 9.50 -8.58
C GLY A 134 -20.05 9.32 -10.10
N LEU A 135 -19.96 8.08 -10.61
CA LEU A 135 -20.14 7.78 -12.04
C LEU A 135 -21.54 7.29 -12.38
N GLY A 136 -22.34 6.82 -11.40
CA GLY A 136 -23.63 6.19 -11.64
C GLY A 136 -23.51 4.78 -12.27
N ILE A 137 -22.35 4.13 -12.26
CA ILE A 137 -22.07 2.88 -12.96
C ILE A 137 -21.97 1.72 -11.97
N ARG A 138 -23.12 1.15 -11.58
CA ARG A 138 -23.20 0.08 -10.57
C ARG A 138 -22.43 -1.19 -10.97
N TRP A 139 -22.52 -1.63 -12.23
CA TRP A 139 -21.80 -2.83 -12.67
C TRP A 139 -20.28 -2.70 -12.51
N TYR A 140 -19.75 -1.51 -12.78
CA TYR A 140 -18.31 -1.23 -12.60
C TYR A 140 -17.91 -1.25 -11.12
N ALA A 141 -18.72 -0.65 -10.26
CA ALA A 141 -18.52 -0.70 -8.82
C ALA A 141 -18.55 -2.14 -8.26
N MET A 142 -19.48 -2.98 -8.75
CA MET A 142 -19.56 -4.40 -8.41
C MET A 142 -18.33 -5.18 -8.90
N LEU A 143 -17.86 -4.89 -10.12
CA LEU A 143 -16.64 -5.49 -10.67
C LEU A 143 -15.42 -5.13 -9.81
N PHE A 144 -15.28 -3.85 -9.42
CA PHE A 144 -14.19 -3.43 -8.51
C PHE A 144 -14.29 -4.13 -7.16
N ALA A 145 -15.48 -4.17 -6.56
CA ALA A 145 -15.68 -4.83 -5.26
C ALA A 145 -15.33 -6.33 -5.32
N GLY A 146 -15.75 -7.03 -6.37
CA GLY A 146 -15.41 -8.44 -6.60
C GLY A 146 -13.90 -8.66 -6.78
N ALA A 147 -13.25 -7.84 -7.63
CA ALA A 147 -11.81 -7.89 -7.84
C ALA A 147 -11.04 -7.62 -6.55
N THR A 148 -11.50 -6.66 -5.75
CA THR A 148 -10.87 -6.33 -4.46
C THR A 148 -11.02 -7.46 -3.44
N ILE A 149 -12.20 -8.07 -3.31
CA ILE A 149 -12.40 -9.22 -2.41
C ILE A 149 -11.49 -10.39 -2.85
N LEU A 150 -11.45 -10.72 -4.14
CA LEU A 150 -10.59 -11.77 -4.66
C LEU A 150 -9.11 -11.49 -4.35
N SER A 151 -8.68 -10.25 -4.57
CA SER A 151 -7.30 -9.84 -4.31
C SER A 151 -6.96 -9.87 -2.82
N THR A 152 -7.75 -9.20 -1.98
CA THR A 152 -7.40 -8.95 -0.57
C THR A 152 -7.79 -10.09 0.38
N ALA A 153 -8.73 -10.97 -0.01
CA ALA A 153 -9.09 -12.12 0.81
C ALA A 153 -8.45 -13.43 0.34
N PHE A 154 -7.93 -13.51 -0.90
CA PHE A 154 -7.41 -14.76 -1.43
C PHE A 154 -5.97 -14.66 -1.96
N PHE A 155 -5.64 -13.69 -2.85
CA PHE A 155 -4.33 -13.63 -3.49
C PHE A 155 -3.25 -13.04 -2.57
N LEU A 156 -3.48 -11.86 -2.04
CA LEU A 156 -2.50 -11.08 -1.30
C LEU A 156 -2.12 -11.65 0.08
N PRO A 157 -3.05 -12.26 0.86
CA PRO A 157 -2.68 -12.86 2.15
C PRO A 157 -1.61 -13.94 2.01
N GLY A 158 -1.64 -14.70 0.90
CA GLY A 158 -0.66 -15.73 0.62
C GLY A 158 0.78 -15.20 0.46
N VAL A 159 0.95 -14.05 -0.20
CA VAL A 159 2.28 -13.41 -0.35
C VAL A 159 2.84 -13.00 1.01
N GLN A 160 1.99 -12.40 1.84
CA GLN A 160 2.38 -11.92 3.16
C GLN A 160 2.80 -13.09 4.07
N SER A 161 1.96 -14.11 4.16
CA SER A 161 2.22 -15.28 5.02
C SER A 161 3.40 -16.11 4.53
N ASN A 162 3.61 -16.23 3.22
CA ASN A 162 4.76 -16.90 2.63
C ASN A 162 6.07 -16.24 3.06
N SER A 163 6.16 -14.91 2.93
CA SER A 163 7.37 -14.17 3.31
C SER A 163 7.66 -14.23 4.80
N ILE A 164 6.63 -14.23 5.66
CA ILE A 164 6.82 -14.47 7.10
C ILE A 164 7.38 -15.87 7.33
N ALA A 165 6.76 -16.89 6.74
CA ALA A 165 7.13 -18.28 6.98
C ALA A 165 8.55 -18.60 6.48
N SER A 166 8.91 -18.14 5.27
CA SER A 166 10.27 -18.26 4.72
C SER A 166 11.30 -17.57 5.61
N SER A 167 11.05 -16.33 6.01
CA SER A 167 11.97 -15.54 6.82
C SER A 167 12.22 -16.14 8.22
N ILE A 168 11.15 -16.66 8.85
CA ILE A 168 11.23 -17.36 10.16
C ILE A 168 11.95 -18.69 10.01
N ASN A 169 11.70 -19.42 8.93
CA ASN A 169 12.41 -20.68 8.67
C ASN A 169 13.90 -20.43 8.50
N ASN A 170 14.30 -19.43 7.72
CA ASN A 170 15.69 -19.07 7.49
C ASN A 170 16.40 -18.58 8.76
N ALA A 171 15.69 -17.82 9.62
CA ALA A 171 16.29 -17.27 10.83
C ALA A 171 16.39 -18.24 12.01
N PHE A 172 15.37 -19.10 12.16
CA PHE A 172 15.18 -19.90 13.37
C PHE A 172 15.03 -21.40 13.11
N ASN A 173 15.10 -21.85 11.85
CA ASN A 173 14.86 -23.24 11.42
C ASN A 173 13.48 -23.78 11.86
N ILE A 174 12.48 -22.91 12.00
CA ILE A 174 11.10 -23.30 12.32
C ILE A 174 10.41 -23.70 11.01
N PRO A 175 9.85 -24.90 10.90
CA PRO A 175 9.11 -25.33 9.70
C PRO A 175 7.97 -24.37 9.36
N VAL A 176 7.78 -24.11 8.05
CA VAL A 176 6.81 -23.14 7.53
C VAL A 176 5.37 -23.43 7.96
N GLU A 177 5.04 -24.71 8.18
CA GLU A 177 3.71 -25.16 8.63
C GLU A 177 3.37 -24.63 10.02
N TYR A 178 4.32 -24.69 10.98
CA TYR A 178 4.11 -24.19 12.34
C TYR A 178 3.94 -22.67 12.35
N THR A 179 4.75 -21.96 11.56
CA THR A 179 4.61 -20.53 11.38
C THR A 179 3.25 -20.19 10.76
N GLY A 180 2.84 -20.92 9.72
CA GLY A 180 1.55 -20.76 9.05
C GLY A 180 0.36 -20.95 10.01
N ILE A 181 0.37 -22.00 10.83
CA ILE A 181 -0.66 -22.25 11.86
C ILE A 181 -0.69 -21.07 12.84
N THR A 182 0.47 -20.66 13.35
CA THR A 182 0.57 -19.58 14.34
C THR A 182 0.00 -18.28 13.82
N ILE A 183 0.40 -17.87 12.61
CA ILE A 183 -0.11 -16.64 11.97
C ILE A 183 -1.63 -16.72 11.77
N THR A 184 -2.13 -17.87 11.31
CA THR A 184 -3.56 -18.07 11.04
C THR A 184 -4.37 -17.99 12.33
N VAL A 185 -3.91 -18.58 13.42
CA VAL A 185 -4.57 -18.49 14.73
C VAL A 185 -4.56 -17.06 15.27
N LEU A 186 -3.42 -16.37 15.22
CA LEU A 186 -3.31 -14.98 15.63
C LEU A 186 -4.23 -14.08 14.81
N LEU A 187 -4.27 -14.28 13.50
CA LEU A 187 -5.17 -13.55 12.60
C LEU A 187 -6.63 -13.77 12.99
N ALA A 188 -7.04 -15.02 13.23
CA ALA A 188 -8.39 -15.35 13.67
C ALA A 188 -8.76 -14.55 14.93
N LEU A 189 -7.89 -14.56 15.95
CA LEU A 189 -8.13 -13.82 17.19
C LEU A 189 -8.36 -12.31 16.98
N VAL A 190 -7.72 -11.73 15.96
CA VAL A 190 -7.88 -10.29 15.66
C VAL A 190 -9.13 -10.00 14.86
N ILE A 191 -9.34 -10.70 13.72
CA ILE A 191 -10.41 -10.40 12.77
C ILE A 191 -11.82 -10.66 13.35
N PHE A 192 -11.96 -11.59 14.29
CA PHE A 192 -13.21 -11.78 15.00
C PHE A 192 -13.56 -10.63 15.98
N GLY A 193 -12.61 -9.72 16.27
CA GLY A 193 -12.81 -8.54 17.10
C GLY A 193 -13.28 -7.28 16.34
N GLY A 194 -13.43 -7.35 15.00
CA GLY A 194 -13.92 -6.26 14.16
C GLY A 194 -12.93 -5.11 13.91
N VAL A 195 -13.38 -4.11 13.16
CA VAL A 195 -12.56 -2.99 12.63
C VAL A 195 -11.88 -2.17 13.73
N LYS A 196 -12.58 -1.88 14.85
CA LYS A 196 -12.00 -1.11 15.97
C LYS A 196 -10.79 -1.82 16.59
N ARG A 197 -10.81 -3.16 16.63
CA ARG A 197 -9.68 -3.94 17.13
C ARG A 197 -8.49 -3.90 16.17
N ILE A 198 -8.76 -4.00 14.87
CA ILE A 198 -7.74 -3.88 13.81
C ILE A 198 -7.07 -2.52 13.90
N GLY A 199 -7.84 -1.42 13.94
CA GLY A 199 -7.32 -0.06 14.07
C GLY A 199 -6.49 0.17 15.35
N LYS A 200 -6.91 -0.43 16.49
CA LYS A 200 -6.15 -0.34 17.73
C LYS A 200 -4.81 -1.09 17.65
N VAL A 201 -4.81 -2.31 17.11
CA VAL A 201 -3.58 -3.12 16.95
C VAL A 201 -2.63 -2.43 15.97
N ALA A 202 -3.12 -1.99 14.81
CA ALA A 202 -2.32 -1.26 13.82
C ALA A 202 -1.73 0.03 14.41
N GLY A 203 -2.53 0.80 15.15
CA GLY A 203 -2.10 2.06 15.76
C GLY A 203 -0.95 1.94 16.75
N ILE A 204 -0.76 0.77 17.36
CA ILE A 204 0.35 0.48 18.29
C ILE A 204 1.53 -0.15 17.54
N VAL A 205 1.25 -1.19 16.75
CA VAL A 205 2.29 -2.03 16.15
C VAL A 205 3.04 -1.29 15.03
N VAL A 206 2.29 -0.61 14.14
CA VAL A 206 2.86 -0.02 12.92
C VAL A 206 3.92 1.05 13.20
N PRO A 207 3.68 2.08 14.04
CA PRO A 207 4.70 3.10 14.29
C PRO A 207 5.96 2.53 14.93
N PHE A 208 5.81 1.59 15.87
CA PHE A 208 6.93 0.97 16.56
C PHE A 208 7.80 0.15 15.60
N MET A 209 7.19 -0.71 14.79
CA MET A 209 7.94 -1.55 13.86
C MET A 209 8.63 -0.74 12.76
N ALA A 210 7.95 0.28 12.20
CA ALA A 210 8.51 1.13 11.16
C ALA A 210 9.72 1.93 11.71
N ALA A 211 9.60 2.50 12.92
CA ALA A 211 10.68 3.21 13.56
C ALA A 211 11.89 2.32 13.83
N ALA A 212 11.70 1.11 14.36
CA ALA A 212 12.79 0.15 14.62
C ALA A 212 13.50 -0.26 13.33
N TYR A 213 12.72 -0.49 12.24
CA TYR A 213 13.27 -0.89 10.96
C TYR A 213 14.07 0.23 10.29
N VAL A 214 13.55 1.45 10.28
CA VAL A 214 14.25 2.63 9.74
C VAL A 214 15.50 2.93 10.58
N LEU A 215 15.44 2.78 11.90
CA LEU A 215 16.61 2.97 12.77
C LEU A 215 17.73 1.98 12.41
N MET A 216 17.41 0.71 12.15
CA MET A 216 18.42 -0.28 11.71
C MET A 216 19.09 0.16 10.40
N ALA A 217 18.32 0.67 9.44
CA ALA A 217 18.89 1.18 8.19
C ALA A 217 19.79 2.40 8.44
N VAL A 218 19.38 3.33 9.31
CA VAL A 218 20.21 4.50 9.69
C VAL A 218 21.51 4.06 10.32
N ILE A 219 21.51 3.03 11.18
CA ILE A 219 22.72 2.47 11.77
C ILE A 219 23.66 1.93 10.68
N ILE A 220 23.13 1.12 9.74
CA ILE A 220 23.95 0.58 8.64
C ILE A 220 24.49 1.70 7.75
N MET A 221 23.67 2.70 7.40
CA MET A 221 24.12 3.86 6.64
C MET A 221 25.21 4.65 7.37
N ALA A 222 25.13 4.78 8.69
CA ALA A 222 26.15 5.45 9.50
C ALA A 222 27.47 4.69 9.49
N LEU A 223 27.45 3.35 9.44
CA LEU A 223 28.66 2.52 9.28
C LEU A 223 29.30 2.70 7.92
N HIS A 224 28.53 3.08 6.91
CA HIS A 224 28.97 3.32 5.52
C HIS A 224 28.88 4.79 5.09
N VAL A 225 29.03 5.73 6.02
CA VAL A 225 28.79 7.16 5.75
C VAL A 225 29.60 7.71 4.57
N THR A 226 30.82 7.22 4.36
CA THR A 226 31.68 7.63 3.23
C THR A 226 31.22 7.12 1.88
N GLU A 227 30.44 6.04 1.86
CA GLU A 227 29.94 5.40 0.62
C GLU A 227 28.57 5.96 0.18
N ILE A 228 27.91 6.79 1.03
CA ILE A 228 26.61 7.37 0.72
C ILE A 228 26.56 8.04 -0.66
N PRO A 229 27.51 8.94 -1.04
CA PRO A 229 27.47 9.57 -2.36
C PRO A 229 27.63 8.58 -3.50
N GLU A 230 28.42 7.51 -3.33
CA GLU A 230 28.65 6.49 -4.33
C GLU A 230 27.38 5.64 -4.55
N VAL A 231 26.73 5.19 -3.48
CA VAL A 231 25.48 4.41 -3.56
C VAL A 231 24.35 5.21 -4.19
N PHE A 232 24.17 6.48 -3.82
CA PHE A 232 23.21 7.35 -4.52
C PHE A 232 23.58 7.54 -5.99
N GLY A 233 24.86 7.76 -6.28
CA GLY A 233 25.36 7.82 -7.64
C GLY A 233 25.10 6.55 -8.44
N LEU A 234 25.31 5.37 -7.83
CA LEU A 234 25.04 4.07 -8.44
C LEU A 234 23.54 3.93 -8.77
N ILE A 235 22.63 4.26 -7.84
CA ILE A 235 21.18 4.20 -8.05
C ILE A 235 20.80 5.08 -9.25
N ILE A 236 21.27 6.34 -9.29
CA ILE A 236 20.93 7.28 -10.37
C ILE A 236 21.52 6.84 -11.71
N ARG A 237 22.82 6.50 -11.77
CA ARG A 237 23.46 6.04 -13.01
C ARG A 237 22.79 4.77 -13.56
N SER A 238 22.48 3.81 -12.68
CA SER A 238 21.77 2.57 -13.07
C SER A 238 20.36 2.84 -13.58
N ALA A 239 19.64 3.79 -12.97
CA ALA A 239 18.27 4.14 -13.36
C ALA A 239 18.16 4.75 -14.76
N PHE A 240 19.24 5.33 -15.29
CA PHE A 240 19.27 5.97 -16.61
C PHE A 240 20.21 5.26 -17.60
N GLY A 241 20.70 4.06 -17.26
CA GLY A 241 21.57 3.25 -18.11
C GLY A 241 23.00 3.77 -18.28
N PHE A 242 23.42 4.71 -17.42
CA PHE A 242 24.79 5.25 -17.44
C PHE A 242 25.79 4.35 -16.67
N GLU A 243 25.30 3.39 -15.91
CA GLU A 243 26.15 2.39 -15.25
C GLU A 243 26.34 1.20 -16.21
N PRO A 244 27.58 0.93 -16.68
CA PRO A 244 27.81 -0.10 -17.70
C PRO A 244 27.29 -1.48 -17.33
N ALA A 245 27.40 -1.87 -16.06
CA ALA A 245 26.95 -3.16 -15.58
C ALA A 245 25.44 -3.37 -15.75
N PHE A 246 24.63 -2.29 -15.66
CA PHE A 246 23.16 -2.36 -15.64
C PHE A 246 22.51 -1.72 -16.88
N SER A 247 23.29 -1.24 -17.84
CA SER A 247 22.75 -0.57 -19.04
C SER A 247 21.83 -1.48 -19.87
N GLY A 248 22.17 -2.76 -19.95
CA GLY A 248 21.38 -3.78 -20.69
C GLY A 248 20.01 -4.10 -20.08
N ILE A 249 19.77 -3.74 -18.83
CA ILE A 249 18.53 -4.04 -18.11
C ILE A 249 17.71 -2.78 -17.75
N LEU A 250 17.95 -1.65 -18.43
CA LEU A 250 17.23 -0.38 -18.16
C LEU A 250 15.71 -0.54 -18.19
N GLY A 251 15.16 -1.25 -19.18
CA GLY A 251 13.73 -1.51 -19.27
C GLY A 251 13.20 -2.29 -18.08
N MET A 252 13.98 -3.25 -17.58
CA MET A 252 13.65 -4.00 -16.37
C MET A 252 13.68 -3.10 -15.12
N ALA A 253 14.67 -2.20 -15.00
CA ALA A 253 14.74 -1.25 -13.91
C ALA A 253 13.48 -0.39 -13.80
N ILE A 254 12.99 0.14 -14.94
CA ILE A 254 11.75 0.92 -15.01
C ILE A 254 10.54 0.05 -14.60
N SER A 255 10.37 -1.08 -15.28
CA SER A 255 9.20 -1.95 -15.10
C SER A 255 9.10 -2.50 -13.66
N TRP A 256 10.19 -3.05 -13.14
CA TRP A 256 10.19 -3.62 -11.78
C TRP A 256 10.16 -2.55 -10.70
N GLY A 257 10.81 -1.39 -10.91
CA GLY A 257 10.72 -0.28 -9.99
C GLY A 257 9.30 0.26 -9.86
N VAL A 258 8.59 0.46 -10.97
CA VAL A 258 7.18 0.88 -10.97
C VAL A 258 6.28 -0.20 -10.38
N LYS A 259 6.42 -1.46 -10.81
CA LYS A 259 5.62 -2.60 -10.34
C LYS A 259 5.75 -2.80 -8.83
N ARG A 260 6.96 -2.86 -8.30
CA ARG A 260 7.21 -3.05 -6.86
C ARG A 260 6.91 -1.80 -6.05
N GLY A 261 7.09 -0.61 -6.63
CA GLY A 261 6.67 0.64 -6.02
C GLY A 261 5.16 0.69 -5.79
N ILE A 262 4.34 0.39 -6.80
CA ILE A 262 2.88 0.35 -6.68
C ILE A 262 2.43 -0.78 -5.74
N TYR A 263 3.07 -1.95 -5.82
CA TYR A 263 2.78 -3.06 -4.92
C TYR A 263 2.97 -2.66 -3.45
N SER A 264 4.02 -1.89 -3.14
CA SER A 264 4.31 -1.44 -1.78
C SER A 264 3.41 -0.30 -1.34
N ASN A 265 3.39 0.82 -2.09
CA ASN A 265 2.73 2.04 -1.64
C ASN A 265 1.22 2.09 -1.93
N GLU A 266 0.71 1.15 -2.72
CA GLU A 266 -0.72 0.99 -3.07
C GLU A 266 -1.37 2.25 -3.70
N ALA A 267 -0.60 3.24 -4.15
CA ALA A 267 -1.11 4.50 -4.68
C ALA A 267 -1.83 4.30 -6.02
N GLY A 268 -3.09 4.66 -6.07
CA GLY A 268 -3.95 4.43 -7.24
C GLY A 268 -4.52 3.02 -7.34
N GLN A 269 -4.21 2.14 -6.40
CA GLN A 269 -4.74 0.77 -6.33
C GLN A 269 -6.16 0.72 -5.74
N GLY A 270 -6.56 1.73 -4.98
CA GLY A 270 -7.89 1.82 -4.39
C GLY A 270 -8.03 1.15 -3.02
N THR A 271 -6.96 0.79 -2.35
CA THR A 271 -6.97 0.20 -1.01
C THR A 271 -7.07 1.25 0.09
N ALA A 272 -6.24 2.29 0.04
CA ALA A 272 -6.20 3.37 1.02
C ALA A 272 -7.52 4.15 1.20
N PRO A 273 -8.38 4.34 0.17
CA PRO A 273 -9.67 4.99 0.33
C PRO A 273 -10.58 4.34 1.38
N HIS A 274 -10.45 3.03 1.63
CA HIS A 274 -11.23 2.34 2.65
C HIS A 274 -10.88 2.85 4.06
N ALA A 275 -9.58 2.92 4.37
CA ALA A 275 -9.11 3.47 5.65
C ALA A 275 -9.40 4.98 5.76
N ALA A 276 -9.18 5.73 4.67
CA ALA A 276 -9.49 7.16 4.62
C ALA A 276 -10.96 7.44 4.93
N SER A 277 -11.88 6.65 4.37
CA SER A 277 -13.32 6.82 4.56
C SER A 277 -13.77 6.61 6.00
N ALA A 278 -13.08 5.75 6.76
CA ALA A 278 -13.39 5.47 8.15
C ALA A 278 -13.09 6.66 9.08
N ALA A 279 -12.32 7.65 8.62
CA ALA A 279 -11.92 8.78 9.46
C ALA A 279 -13.05 9.79 9.71
N GLU A 280 -13.09 10.32 10.94
CA GLU A 280 -13.90 11.47 11.31
C GLU A 280 -13.11 12.75 10.95
N VAL A 281 -13.59 13.50 9.98
CA VAL A 281 -12.98 14.77 9.56
C VAL A 281 -14.05 15.82 9.24
N THR A 282 -13.64 17.09 9.18
CA THR A 282 -14.51 18.22 8.80
C THR A 282 -14.50 18.46 7.29
N HIS A 283 -13.48 17.97 6.58
CA HIS A 283 -13.32 18.17 5.14
C HIS A 283 -12.59 16.97 4.48
N PRO A 284 -13.08 16.43 3.35
CA PRO A 284 -12.49 15.25 2.67
C PRO A 284 -11.01 15.38 2.35
N VAL A 285 -10.56 16.56 1.95
CA VAL A 285 -9.16 16.86 1.60
C VAL A 285 -8.20 16.61 2.75
N LYS A 286 -8.65 16.72 4.01
CA LYS A 286 -7.80 16.41 5.17
C LYS A 286 -7.28 14.97 5.08
N GLN A 287 -8.16 14.01 4.80
CA GLN A 287 -7.75 12.62 4.62
C GLN A 287 -7.01 12.37 3.29
N GLY A 288 -7.36 13.07 2.22
CA GLY A 288 -6.58 13.03 0.99
C GLY A 288 -5.10 13.37 1.21
N LEU A 289 -4.83 14.44 1.96
CA LEU A 289 -3.47 14.87 2.30
C LEU A 289 -2.75 13.88 3.23
N VAL A 290 -3.45 13.35 4.22
CA VAL A 290 -2.90 12.31 5.12
C VAL A 290 -2.51 11.05 4.35
N GLN A 291 -3.33 10.62 3.40
CA GLN A 291 -3.05 9.43 2.60
C GLN A 291 -1.94 9.67 1.55
N ALA A 292 -1.81 10.88 1.01
CA ALA A 292 -0.66 11.24 0.19
C ALA A 292 0.66 11.15 0.99
N PHE A 293 0.66 11.59 2.25
CA PHE A 293 1.82 11.48 3.13
C PHE A 293 2.21 10.04 3.45
N SER A 294 1.23 9.14 3.62
CA SER A 294 1.50 7.74 3.91
C SER A 294 2.26 7.00 2.79
N VAL A 295 2.11 7.45 1.53
CA VAL A 295 2.92 6.95 0.40
C VAL A 295 4.41 7.24 0.59
N TYR A 296 4.73 8.42 1.13
CA TYR A 296 6.12 8.78 1.43
C TYR A 296 6.70 7.95 2.56
N ILE A 297 5.94 7.75 3.63
CA ILE A 297 6.40 6.91 4.75
C ILE A 297 6.70 5.49 4.26
N ASP A 298 5.82 4.91 3.44
CA ASP A 298 6.03 3.59 2.88
C ASP A 298 7.29 3.52 2.02
N THR A 299 7.37 4.31 0.96
CA THR A 299 8.38 4.09 -0.07
C THR A 299 9.65 4.90 0.17
N LEU A 300 9.56 6.22 0.48
CA LEU A 300 10.75 7.04 0.65
C LEU A 300 11.49 6.75 1.97
N PHE A 301 10.79 6.21 2.98
CA PHE A 301 11.43 5.83 4.23
C PHE A 301 11.62 4.31 4.33
N VAL A 302 10.55 3.51 4.36
CA VAL A 302 10.67 2.07 4.66
C VAL A 302 11.29 1.28 3.50
N CYS A 303 10.83 1.48 2.24
CA CYS A 303 11.47 0.82 1.10
C CYS A 303 12.92 1.29 0.89
N SER A 304 13.19 2.59 1.09
CA SER A 304 14.56 3.10 1.00
C SER A 304 15.47 2.51 2.06
N ALA A 305 14.95 2.29 3.29
CA ALA A 305 15.68 1.60 4.35
C ALA A 305 16.16 0.22 3.89
N THR A 306 15.27 -0.58 3.30
CA THR A 306 15.62 -1.89 2.74
C THR A 306 16.63 -1.77 1.60
N ALA A 307 16.37 -0.87 0.64
CA ALA A 307 17.25 -0.68 -0.51
C ALA A 307 18.67 -0.30 -0.09
N PHE A 308 18.80 0.62 0.85
CA PHE A 308 20.10 1.04 1.36
C PHE A 308 20.80 -0.09 2.12
N MET A 309 20.10 -0.83 3.00
CA MET A 309 20.72 -1.97 3.68
C MET A 309 21.28 -2.99 2.68
N ILE A 310 20.54 -3.33 1.63
CA ILE A 310 20.96 -4.29 0.60
C ILE A 310 22.13 -3.74 -0.24
N ILE A 311 22.06 -2.49 -0.71
CA ILE A 311 23.04 -1.93 -1.66
C ILE A 311 24.34 -1.61 -0.96
N PHE A 312 24.34 -0.99 0.25
CA PHE A 312 25.54 -0.69 1.00
C PHE A 312 26.33 -1.93 1.36
N THR A 313 25.66 -3.02 1.66
CA THR A 313 26.33 -4.28 2.03
C THR A 313 26.71 -5.15 0.85
N GLY A 314 26.25 -4.80 -0.37
CA GLY A 314 26.46 -5.61 -1.57
C GLY A 314 25.76 -6.98 -1.55
N GLN A 315 24.83 -7.22 -0.64
CA GLN A 315 24.19 -8.52 -0.43
C GLN A 315 22.98 -8.71 -1.38
N TYR A 316 23.25 -8.80 -2.67
CA TYR A 316 22.22 -9.02 -3.70
C TYR A 316 22.77 -9.67 -4.95
N ASN A 317 21.90 -10.33 -5.71
CA ASN A 317 22.14 -10.76 -7.07
C ASN A 317 21.27 -9.91 -8.01
N VAL A 318 21.70 -9.73 -9.27
CA VAL A 318 20.90 -9.07 -10.33
C VAL A 318 20.84 -10.00 -11.53
N LEU A 319 19.62 -10.30 -11.96
CA LEU A 319 19.35 -11.13 -13.14
C LEU A 319 19.42 -10.31 -14.43
N ASN A 320 19.79 -10.97 -15.52
CA ASN A 320 19.62 -10.45 -16.87
C ASN A 320 18.30 -10.94 -17.49
N ASP A 321 17.96 -10.43 -18.68
CA ASP A 321 16.77 -10.77 -19.44
C ASP A 321 16.70 -12.22 -19.92
N LYS A 322 17.83 -12.96 -19.87
CA LYS A 322 17.99 -14.36 -20.33
C LYS A 322 18.01 -15.35 -19.17
N GLY A 323 17.78 -14.91 -17.94
CA GLY A 323 17.79 -15.76 -16.73
C GLY A 323 19.18 -16.06 -16.16
N GLY A 324 20.24 -15.42 -16.68
CA GLY A 324 21.56 -15.43 -16.07
C GLY A 324 21.75 -14.27 -15.09
N TYR A 325 22.96 -14.12 -14.55
CA TYR A 325 23.30 -13.04 -13.64
C TYR A 325 24.08 -11.93 -14.33
N VAL A 326 23.74 -10.67 -14.00
CA VAL A 326 24.57 -9.48 -14.23
C VAL A 326 25.55 -9.31 -13.05
N VAL A 327 25.02 -9.54 -11.83
CA VAL A 327 25.77 -9.54 -10.57
C VAL A 327 25.33 -10.76 -9.78
N GLU A 328 26.28 -11.55 -9.26
CA GLU A 328 26.02 -12.70 -8.41
C GLU A 328 26.90 -12.64 -7.16
N ASN A 329 26.46 -11.90 -6.13
CA ASN A 329 27.17 -11.79 -4.86
C ASN A 329 26.69 -12.82 -3.83
N LEU A 330 25.51 -13.41 -4.04
CA LEU A 330 24.86 -14.38 -3.17
C LEU A 330 24.50 -15.67 -3.94
N PRO A 331 25.49 -16.51 -4.30
CA PRO A 331 25.23 -17.76 -5.02
C PRO A 331 24.27 -18.67 -4.27
N GLY A 332 23.23 -19.18 -4.96
CA GLY A 332 22.27 -20.13 -4.39
C GLY A 332 21.25 -19.53 -3.41
N VAL A 333 21.27 -18.23 -3.18
CA VAL A 333 20.30 -17.54 -2.32
C VAL A 333 19.06 -17.13 -3.13
N SER A 334 17.88 -17.47 -2.64
CA SER A 334 16.60 -17.11 -3.26
C SER A 334 16.35 -15.61 -3.21
N ILE A 335 15.67 -15.09 -4.25
CA ILE A 335 15.26 -13.67 -4.31
C ILE A 335 14.09 -13.48 -3.32
N GLY A 336 14.28 -12.59 -2.35
CA GLY A 336 13.25 -12.34 -1.36
C GLY A 336 13.78 -11.65 -0.11
N PRO A 337 13.15 -11.90 1.05
CA PRO A 337 13.58 -11.32 2.33
C PRO A 337 15.00 -11.71 2.72
N GLU A 338 15.51 -12.81 2.15
CA GLU A 338 16.86 -13.35 2.38
C GLU A 338 17.94 -12.28 2.09
N TYR A 339 17.80 -11.49 1.04
CA TYR A 339 18.77 -10.41 0.75
C TYR A 339 18.88 -9.41 1.89
N THR A 340 17.75 -9.03 2.50
CA THR A 340 17.76 -8.14 3.64
C THR A 340 18.31 -8.82 4.90
N GLN A 341 18.03 -10.12 5.07
CA GLN A 341 18.59 -10.90 6.18
C GLN A 341 20.13 -10.97 6.07
N PHE A 342 20.66 -11.25 4.89
CA PHE A 342 22.11 -11.25 4.65
C PHE A 342 22.71 -9.85 4.81
N ALA A 343 22.02 -8.82 4.31
CA ALA A 343 22.47 -7.44 4.42
C ALA A 343 22.68 -7.00 5.88
N ILE A 344 21.73 -7.27 6.76
CA ILE A 344 21.85 -6.92 8.17
C ILE A 344 22.86 -7.86 8.86
N SER A 345 22.85 -9.16 8.53
CA SER A 345 23.76 -10.14 9.12
C SER A 345 25.22 -9.90 8.77
N ALA A 346 25.52 -9.19 7.66
CA ALA A 346 26.88 -8.77 7.33
C ALA A 346 27.53 -7.92 8.44
N HIS A 347 26.74 -7.11 9.14
CA HIS A 347 27.19 -6.28 10.26
C HIS A 347 26.80 -6.85 11.63
N PHE A 348 25.68 -7.52 11.71
CA PHE A 348 25.10 -8.06 12.95
C PHE A 348 24.77 -9.55 12.82
N PRO A 349 25.79 -10.46 12.72
CA PRO A 349 25.57 -11.86 12.43
C PRO A 349 24.61 -12.58 13.40
N ALA A 350 24.65 -12.19 14.67
CA ALA A 350 23.86 -12.83 15.73
C ALA A 350 22.36 -12.48 15.68
N ILE A 351 21.99 -11.32 15.12
CA ILE A 351 20.62 -10.82 15.22
C ILE A 351 20.00 -10.48 13.85
N GLY A 352 20.80 -10.34 12.79
CA GLY A 352 20.34 -9.80 11.50
C GLY A 352 19.18 -10.55 10.90
N SER A 353 19.32 -11.85 10.71
CA SER A 353 18.24 -12.69 10.15
C SER A 353 17.00 -12.70 11.04
N GLY A 354 17.18 -12.79 12.36
CA GLY A 354 16.08 -12.76 13.33
C GLY A 354 15.35 -11.42 13.35
N PHE A 355 16.08 -10.30 13.25
CA PHE A 355 15.49 -8.97 13.17
C PHE A 355 14.56 -8.82 11.95
N VAL A 356 15.01 -9.25 10.77
CA VAL A 356 14.18 -9.19 9.55
C VAL A 356 12.96 -10.11 9.66
N ALA A 357 13.12 -11.31 10.21
CA ALA A 357 12.02 -12.24 10.41
C ALA A 357 10.93 -11.66 11.33
N ILE A 358 11.33 -11.01 12.43
CA ILE A 358 10.41 -10.35 13.35
C ILE A 358 9.80 -9.10 12.71
N ALA A 359 10.57 -8.31 11.97
CA ALA A 359 10.06 -7.16 11.24
C ALA A 359 8.98 -7.58 10.22
N LEU A 360 9.26 -8.62 9.42
CA LEU A 360 8.29 -9.19 8.49
C LEU A 360 7.06 -9.77 9.18
N LEU A 361 7.22 -10.42 10.32
CA LEU A 361 6.07 -10.90 11.08
C LEU A 361 5.12 -9.75 11.41
N PHE A 362 5.61 -8.63 11.90
CA PHE A 362 4.77 -7.47 12.22
C PHE A 362 4.24 -6.77 10.96
N PHE A 363 5.08 -6.48 9.98
CA PHE A 363 4.71 -5.80 8.75
C PHE A 363 3.64 -6.58 8.00
N ALA A 364 3.95 -7.80 7.61
CA ALA A 364 3.06 -8.60 6.79
C ALA A 364 1.81 -9.06 7.54
N PHE A 365 1.89 -9.31 8.85
CA PHE A 365 0.73 -9.62 9.66
C PHE A 365 -0.28 -8.46 9.73
N THR A 366 0.21 -7.22 9.96
CA THR A 366 -0.67 -6.05 9.95
C THR A 366 -1.28 -5.79 8.58
N THR A 367 -0.55 -6.13 7.51
CA THR A 367 -1.06 -6.05 6.14
C THR A 367 -2.21 -7.04 5.90
N ILE A 368 -2.11 -8.29 6.36
CA ILE A 368 -3.22 -9.26 6.25
C ILE A 368 -4.46 -8.76 7.01
N MET A 369 -4.27 -8.14 8.18
CA MET A 369 -5.38 -7.53 8.93
C MET A 369 -6.05 -6.39 8.15
N ALA A 370 -5.27 -5.53 7.50
CA ALA A 370 -5.78 -4.44 6.67
C ALA A 370 -6.53 -5.00 5.43
N TYR A 371 -6.01 -6.05 4.80
CA TYR A 371 -6.68 -6.71 3.69
C TYR A 371 -8.04 -7.31 4.09
N TYR A 372 -8.14 -7.91 5.27
CA TYR A 372 -9.43 -8.33 5.79
C TYR A 372 -10.43 -7.17 5.89
N TYR A 373 -10.01 -6.02 6.43
CA TYR A 373 -10.86 -4.83 6.53
C TYR A 373 -11.35 -4.34 5.16
N ILE A 374 -10.44 -4.30 4.17
CA ILE A 374 -10.76 -3.90 2.81
C ILE A 374 -11.77 -4.88 2.17
N ALA A 375 -11.53 -6.18 2.32
CA ALA A 375 -12.44 -7.22 1.83
C ALA A 375 -13.83 -7.16 2.49
N GLU A 376 -13.86 -6.97 3.82
CA GLU A 376 -15.12 -6.81 4.58
C GLU A 376 -15.91 -5.59 4.13
N THR A 377 -15.24 -4.45 3.87
CA THR A 377 -15.91 -3.23 3.39
C THR A 377 -16.52 -3.42 2.00
N ASN A 378 -15.83 -4.12 1.08
CA ASN A 378 -16.37 -4.43 -0.24
C ASN A 378 -17.48 -5.49 -0.18
N LEU A 379 -17.39 -6.45 0.73
CA LEU A 379 -18.48 -7.40 0.97
C LEU A 379 -19.72 -6.70 1.51
N SER A 380 -19.56 -5.73 2.41
CA SER A 380 -20.65 -4.90 2.93
C SER A 380 -21.32 -4.11 1.81
N TYR A 381 -20.52 -3.49 0.91
CA TYR A 381 -21.02 -2.82 -0.28
C TYR A 381 -21.89 -3.74 -1.16
N LEU A 382 -21.44 -4.98 -1.42
CA LEU A 382 -22.20 -5.94 -2.24
C LEU A 382 -23.46 -6.46 -1.54
N ASN A 383 -23.58 -6.28 -0.23
CA ASN A 383 -24.62 -6.88 0.62
C ASN A 383 -25.59 -5.85 1.23
N LYS A 384 -25.81 -4.71 0.56
CA LYS A 384 -26.64 -3.58 1.02
C LYS A 384 -28.07 -3.95 1.47
N GLU A 385 -28.63 -5.08 1.01
CA GLU A 385 -30.04 -5.44 1.21
C GLU A 385 -30.28 -6.39 2.41
N GLY A 386 -29.31 -6.61 3.26
CA GLY A 386 -29.51 -7.43 4.46
C GLY A 386 -28.25 -8.14 4.91
N ALA A 387 -27.84 -7.89 6.15
CA ALA A 387 -26.65 -8.45 6.75
C ALA A 387 -26.71 -9.98 6.80
N GLN A 388 -26.33 -10.64 5.70
CA GLN A 388 -26.17 -12.08 5.67
C GLN A 388 -24.89 -12.44 6.43
N LYS A 389 -24.98 -12.64 7.73
CA LYS A 389 -23.87 -12.98 8.64
C LYS A 389 -23.02 -14.15 8.14
N TRP A 390 -23.62 -15.10 7.41
CA TRP A 390 -22.90 -16.25 6.85
C TRP A 390 -21.86 -15.85 5.80
N LYS A 391 -22.11 -14.80 4.98
CA LYS A 391 -21.14 -14.33 3.98
C LYS A 391 -19.87 -13.78 4.64
N LEU A 392 -20.04 -13.09 5.77
CA LEU A 392 -18.91 -12.62 6.57
C LEU A 392 -18.11 -13.79 7.18
N TRP A 393 -18.81 -14.85 7.61
CA TRP A 393 -18.13 -16.07 8.04
C TRP A 393 -17.34 -16.73 6.91
N VAL A 394 -17.91 -16.84 5.71
CA VAL A 394 -17.22 -17.36 4.52
C VAL A 394 -15.97 -16.53 4.22
N LEU A 395 -16.07 -15.19 4.24
CA LEU A 395 -14.93 -14.31 4.02
C LEU A 395 -13.82 -14.56 5.06
N ARG A 396 -14.16 -14.67 6.34
CA ARG A 396 -13.19 -14.96 7.41
C ARG A 396 -12.50 -16.30 7.22
N VAL A 397 -13.26 -17.34 6.90
CA VAL A 397 -12.68 -18.65 6.61
C VAL A 397 -11.78 -18.60 5.37
N LEU A 398 -12.21 -17.90 4.31
CA LEU A 398 -11.43 -17.79 3.06
C LEU A 398 -10.07 -17.14 3.32
N ILE A 399 -10.00 -16.03 4.04
CA ILE A 399 -8.73 -15.36 4.31
C ILE A 399 -7.82 -16.19 5.23
N LEU A 400 -8.37 -16.90 6.21
CA LEU A 400 -7.60 -17.78 7.07
C LEU A 400 -7.00 -18.97 6.28
N VAL A 401 -7.80 -19.58 5.40
CA VAL A 401 -7.33 -20.64 4.50
C VAL A 401 -6.27 -20.10 3.53
N ALA A 402 -6.49 -18.93 2.92
CA ALA A 402 -5.52 -18.33 2.02
C ALA A 402 -4.20 -17.99 2.74
N THR A 403 -4.26 -17.50 3.97
CA THR A 403 -3.08 -17.21 4.80
C THR A 403 -2.29 -18.49 5.10
N PHE A 404 -2.96 -19.54 5.57
CA PHE A 404 -2.29 -20.82 5.83
C PHE A 404 -1.72 -21.43 4.56
N TYR A 405 -2.52 -21.52 3.49
CA TYR A 405 -2.12 -22.09 2.22
C TYR A 405 -0.90 -21.38 1.62
N GLY A 406 -0.91 -20.04 1.67
CA GLY A 406 0.21 -19.23 1.18
C GLY A 406 1.52 -19.49 1.93
N SER A 407 1.48 -19.74 3.24
CA SER A 407 2.68 -19.99 4.04
C SER A 407 3.44 -21.26 3.63
N ILE A 408 2.73 -22.24 3.04
CA ILE A 408 3.31 -23.53 2.64
C ILE A 408 3.55 -23.67 1.12
N LYS A 409 3.20 -22.65 0.32
CA LYS A 409 3.42 -22.65 -1.13
C LYS A 409 4.75 -22.00 -1.51
N THR A 410 5.13 -22.17 -2.79
CA THR A 410 6.33 -21.54 -3.34
C THR A 410 6.14 -20.02 -3.39
N ALA A 411 7.22 -19.29 -3.13
CA ALA A 411 7.21 -17.82 -3.19
C ALA A 411 6.78 -17.31 -4.58
N GLU A 412 7.25 -17.95 -5.65
CA GLU A 412 6.94 -17.58 -7.03
C GLU A 412 5.43 -17.57 -7.32
N MET A 413 4.72 -18.66 -6.96
CA MET A 413 3.28 -18.74 -7.16
C MET A 413 2.53 -17.70 -6.31
N ALA A 414 2.94 -17.50 -5.05
CA ALA A 414 2.33 -16.53 -4.18
C ALA A 414 2.48 -15.11 -4.76
N TRP A 415 3.68 -14.72 -5.21
CA TRP A 415 3.95 -13.43 -5.82
C TRP A 415 3.18 -13.20 -7.12
N MET A 416 3.09 -14.20 -8.01
CA MET A 416 2.32 -14.07 -9.26
C MET A 416 0.84 -13.79 -8.99
N LEU A 417 0.22 -14.50 -8.05
CA LEU A 417 -1.17 -14.27 -7.66
C LEU A 417 -1.36 -12.89 -7.01
N GLY A 418 -0.43 -12.48 -6.14
CA GLY A 418 -0.45 -11.16 -5.53
C GLY A 418 -0.34 -10.04 -6.57
N ASP A 419 0.56 -10.18 -7.53
CA ASP A 419 0.74 -9.24 -8.64
C ASP A 419 -0.53 -9.09 -9.48
N ILE A 420 -1.19 -10.21 -9.83
CA ILE A 420 -2.48 -10.21 -10.53
C ILE A 420 -3.51 -9.41 -9.74
N GLY A 421 -3.61 -9.66 -8.43
CA GLY A 421 -4.55 -8.95 -7.55
C GLY A 421 -4.33 -7.44 -7.52
N VAL A 422 -3.09 -7.02 -7.32
CA VAL A 422 -2.68 -5.60 -7.34
C VAL A 422 -2.98 -4.95 -8.68
N GLY A 423 -2.58 -5.61 -9.77
CA GLY A 423 -2.77 -5.06 -11.10
C GLY A 423 -4.24 -4.92 -11.51
N MET A 424 -5.10 -5.91 -11.17
CA MET A 424 -6.55 -5.80 -11.41
C MET A 424 -7.17 -4.60 -10.69
N MET A 425 -6.85 -4.43 -9.40
CA MET A 425 -7.35 -3.29 -8.63
C MET A 425 -6.83 -1.96 -9.20
N ALA A 426 -5.54 -1.88 -9.55
CA ALA A 426 -4.93 -0.67 -10.12
C ALA A 426 -5.58 -0.27 -11.44
N TRP A 427 -5.80 -1.21 -12.38
CA TRP A 427 -6.50 -0.95 -13.63
C TRP A 427 -7.87 -0.31 -13.40
N LEU A 428 -8.68 -0.96 -12.60
CA LEU A 428 -10.04 -0.50 -12.34
C LEU A 428 -10.03 0.85 -11.60
N ASN A 429 -9.20 1.03 -10.60
CA ASN A 429 -9.24 2.24 -9.80
C ASN A 429 -8.62 3.45 -10.52
N LEU A 430 -7.50 3.30 -11.22
CA LEU A 430 -6.87 4.42 -11.94
C LEU A 430 -7.80 5.04 -12.98
N ILE A 431 -8.53 4.20 -13.72
CA ILE A 431 -9.56 4.67 -14.66
C ILE A 431 -10.68 5.42 -13.91
N ALA A 432 -11.17 4.86 -12.79
CA ALA A 432 -12.24 5.46 -12.00
C ALA A 432 -11.86 6.84 -11.45
N ILE A 433 -10.68 6.97 -10.84
CA ILE A 433 -10.25 8.25 -10.26
C ILE A 433 -9.94 9.31 -11.33
N PHE A 434 -9.49 8.89 -12.51
CA PHE A 434 -9.32 9.80 -13.63
C PHE A 434 -10.66 10.34 -14.14
N LEU A 435 -11.68 9.51 -14.25
CA LEU A 435 -13.03 9.93 -14.62
C LEU A 435 -13.66 10.82 -13.53
N LEU A 436 -13.46 10.49 -12.25
CA LEU A 436 -13.98 11.20 -11.08
C LEU A 436 -13.09 12.36 -10.59
N ARG A 437 -12.13 12.81 -11.36
CA ARG A 437 -11.19 13.87 -10.94
C ARG A 437 -11.85 15.17 -10.51
N LYS A 438 -12.98 15.54 -11.14
CA LYS A 438 -13.65 16.83 -10.92
C LYS A 438 -14.08 17.07 -9.46
N PRO A 439 -14.82 16.16 -8.79
CA PRO A 439 -15.20 16.33 -7.38
C PRO A 439 -13.98 16.51 -6.45
N ALA A 440 -12.93 15.73 -6.62
CA ALA A 440 -11.72 15.82 -5.79
C ALA A 440 -10.99 17.18 -5.98
N LEU A 441 -10.91 17.68 -7.22
CA LEU A 441 -10.27 18.95 -7.52
C LEU A 441 -11.11 20.15 -7.04
N LEU A 442 -12.45 20.06 -7.11
CA LEU A 442 -13.34 21.07 -6.53
C LEU A 442 -13.19 21.13 -5.02
N ALA A 443 -13.17 19.99 -4.33
CA ALA A 443 -12.93 19.93 -2.90
C ALA A 443 -11.56 20.51 -2.52
N LEU A 444 -10.49 20.23 -3.32
CA LEU A 444 -9.17 20.83 -3.09
C LEU A 444 -9.18 22.34 -3.25
N LYS A 445 -9.90 22.89 -4.24
CA LYS A 445 -10.03 24.32 -4.45
C LYS A 445 -10.73 24.99 -3.27
N ASP A 446 -11.83 24.40 -2.80
CA ASP A 446 -12.58 24.89 -1.64
C ASP A 446 -11.72 24.87 -0.37
N TYR A 447 -11.06 23.75 -0.08
CA TYR A 447 -10.11 23.63 1.03
C TYR A 447 -9.06 24.74 1.03
N LYS A 448 -8.45 25.00 -0.14
CA LYS A 448 -7.47 26.07 -0.32
C LYS A 448 -8.03 27.46 -0.01
N GLN A 449 -9.26 27.74 -0.44
CA GLN A 449 -9.93 29.02 -0.22
C GLN A 449 -10.23 29.25 1.27
N GLN A 450 -10.79 28.26 1.94
CA GLN A 450 -11.10 28.34 3.36
C GLN A 450 -9.83 28.49 4.22
N ARG A 451 -8.76 27.74 3.91
CA ARG A 451 -7.45 27.88 4.59
C ARG A 451 -6.85 29.28 4.40
N LYS A 452 -6.90 29.85 3.20
CA LYS A 452 -6.42 31.22 2.95
C LYS A 452 -7.22 32.27 3.74
N ALA A 453 -8.50 32.01 4.00
CA ALA A 453 -9.36 32.86 4.81
C ALA A 453 -9.15 32.65 6.33
N GLY A 454 -8.16 31.84 6.76
CA GLY A 454 -7.88 31.55 8.17
C GLY A 454 -8.90 30.65 8.86
N LYS A 455 -9.80 30.01 8.11
CA LYS A 455 -10.84 29.13 8.66
C LYS A 455 -10.36 27.69 8.76
N ASP A 456 -10.92 26.91 9.70
CA ASP A 456 -10.84 25.45 9.62
C ASP A 456 -11.81 24.96 8.55
N PRO A 457 -11.29 24.27 7.49
CA PRO A 457 -12.12 23.88 6.36
C PRO A 457 -13.27 22.95 6.74
N CYS A 458 -14.46 23.29 6.27
CA CYS A 458 -15.69 22.53 6.44
C CYS A 458 -16.28 22.26 5.06
N PHE A 459 -16.64 21.00 4.79
CA PHE A 459 -17.09 20.59 3.47
C PHE A 459 -18.61 20.69 3.35
N ASP A 460 -19.07 21.37 2.30
CA ASP A 460 -20.46 21.44 1.87
C ASP A 460 -20.57 21.03 0.40
N PRO A 461 -21.07 19.83 0.08
CA PRO A 461 -21.16 19.38 -1.30
C PRO A 461 -22.14 20.18 -2.14
N LYS A 462 -23.23 20.73 -1.54
CA LYS A 462 -24.25 21.50 -2.26
C LYS A 462 -23.66 22.80 -2.83
N MET A 463 -22.81 23.48 -2.06
CA MET A 463 -22.13 24.70 -2.51
C MET A 463 -21.13 24.44 -3.65
N LEU A 464 -20.63 23.22 -3.76
CA LEU A 464 -19.65 22.84 -4.78
C LEU A 464 -20.29 22.17 -6.01
N GLY A 465 -21.60 21.93 -5.98
CA GLY A 465 -22.29 21.18 -7.04
C GLY A 465 -21.82 19.73 -7.15
N ILE A 466 -21.47 19.11 -6.01
CA ILE A 466 -21.08 17.69 -5.93
C ILE A 466 -22.33 16.92 -5.50
N GLU A 467 -22.82 16.09 -6.42
CA GLU A 467 -24.02 15.27 -6.23
C GLU A 467 -23.72 13.94 -5.53
N ASN A 468 -24.74 13.33 -4.91
CA ASN A 468 -24.70 12.01 -4.27
C ASN A 468 -23.66 11.88 -3.12
N ALA A 469 -23.29 13.00 -2.49
CA ALA A 469 -22.46 13.03 -1.31
C ALA A 469 -23.32 12.99 -0.02
N ASP A 470 -24.24 12.03 0.05
CA ASP A 470 -25.37 11.94 1.00
C ASP A 470 -24.95 12.12 2.45
N PHE A 471 -23.83 11.50 2.85
CA PHE A 471 -23.29 11.62 4.21
C PHE A 471 -23.06 13.08 4.61
N TRP A 472 -22.50 13.88 3.70
CA TRP A 472 -22.15 15.26 3.98
C TRP A 472 -23.35 16.18 3.88
N GLU A 473 -24.35 15.84 3.08
CA GLU A 473 -25.62 16.58 2.98
C GLU A 473 -26.39 16.49 4.30
N VAL A 474 -26.53 15.27 4.86
CA VAL A 474 -27.16 15.08 6.16
C VAL A 474 -26.40 15.80 7.28
N LYS A 475 -25.06 15.70 7.27
CA LYS A 475 -24.21 16.37 8.27
C LYS A 475 -24.28 17.89 8.21
N SER A 476 -24.44 18.49 7.03
CA SER A 476 -24.60 19.92 6.87
C SER A 476 -25.99 20.39 7.36
N ASP A 477 -27.04 19.64 7.04
CA ASP A 477 -28.42 19.95 7.47
C ASP A 477 -28.60 19.83 9.00
N GLU A 478 -27.90 18.89 9.65
CA GLU A 478 -27.87 18.80 11.14
C GLU A 478 -27.19 20.02 11.77
N LYS A 479 -26.12 20.56 11.20
CA LYS A 479 -25.44 21.76 11.70
C LYS A 479 -26.32 23.01 11.58
N VAL A 480 -27.10 23.13 10.51
CA VAL A 480 -28.02 24.28 10.31
C VAL A 480 -29.16 24.27 11.32
N LYS A 481 -29.59 23.12 11.84
CA LYS A 481 -30.67 23.00 12.83
C LYS A 481 -30.21 23.33 14.27
N VAL A 482 -28.91 23.39 14.55
CA VAL A 482 -28.33 23.61 15.89
C VAL A 482 -27.92 25.08 16.07
N HIS A 483 -27.96 25.90 15.04
CA HIS A 483 -27.76 27.35 15.04
C HIS A 483 -29.04 28.10 14.68
#